data_76ad9c8e0559adbc95e3290aae9ddd26
#
_entry.id   76ad9c8e0559adbc95e3290aae9ddd26
#
_cell.length_a   1.000
_cell.length_b   1.000
_cell.length_c   1.000
_cell.angle_alpha   90.00
_cell.angle_beta   90.00
_cell.angle_gamma   90.00
#
_symmetry.space_group_name_H-M   'P 1'
#
loop_
_entity.id
_entity.type
_entity.pdbx_description
1 polymer ?
#
loop_
_entity_poly.entity_id
_entity_poly.type
_entity_poly.pdbx_seq_one_letter_code
_entity_poly.pdbx_strand_id
1 'polypeptide(L)'
;MSIKKVVVAGGGVLGSQIALQTAYCGFDVTIWLRSEGSIERAKPKLERFKNIYVDTLEAMKTDPSAYCRGLAKSTDLSAEELDELKQKAQDAYDSLTLTTSYEEAAADADLIIEAIAENPEQKIAFYTELAKYMEDKTILVTNSSTLLPSMFAEYTGRPEKYLALHFANTIWANNTAEVMGHPGTEQEYYDQVAQFAEDINMIPLKLKKEQPGYILNSLLVPFLNAGQALLANDVADHETIDKTWMLATGAPAGPFHILDIVGLTTAYNIVVMNPESKDPDTTAGKIAKMLKEKIDAGETGINAGKGFYDYS
;
A
#
# COMPACT_ATOMS: atom_id res chain seq x y z
N MET A 1 -16.95 -11.35 -15.65
CA MET A 1 -16.37 -12.67 -15.24
C MET A 1 -16.10 -12.58 -13.73
N SER A 2 -16.29 -13.63 -12.94
CA SER A 2 -16.01 -13.57 -11.48
C SER A 2 -14.53 -13.90 -11.27
N ILE A 3 -13.77 -12.99 -10.69
CA ILE A 3 -12.39 -13.23 -10.26
C ILE A 3 -12.42 -14.27 -9.13
N LYS A 4 -11.56 -15.29 -9.19
CA LYS A 4 -11.43 -16.35 -8.18
C LYS A 4 -9.96 -16.62 -7.84
N LYS A 5 -9.11 -16.73 -8.86
CA LYS A 5 -7.68 -16.98 -8.71
C LYS A 5 -6.88 -15.70 -8.91
N VAL A 6 -6.19 -15.30 -7.87
CA VAL A 6 -5.41 -14.04 -7.82
C VAL A 6 -3.94 -14.34 -7.63
N VAL A 7 -3.12 -13.69 -8.41
CA VAL A 7 -1.67 -13.73 -8.24
C VAL A 7 -1.18 -12.40 -7.71
N VAL A 8 -0.35 -12.42 -6.68
CA VAL A 8 0.37 -11.23 -6.22
C VAL A 8 1.84 -11.37 -6.57
N ALA A 9 2.32 -10.56 -7.48
CA ALA A 9 3.73 -10.56 -7.89
C ALA A 9 4.54 -9.64 -6.99
N GLY A 10 5.19 -10.23 -5.98
CA GLY A 10 6.02 -9.51 -5.02
C GLY A 10 5.68 -9.81 -3.56
N GLY A 11 6.69 -10.18 -2.77
CA GLY A 11 6.59 -10.46 -1.32
C GLY A 11 7.19 -9.35 -0.46
N GLY A 12 7.07 -8.10 -0.91
CA GLY A 12 7.37 -6.91 -0.11
C GLY A 12 6.36 -6.71 1.02
N VAL A 13 6.49 -5.62 1.77
CA VAL A 13 5.56 -5.31 2.87
C VAL A 13 4.12 -5.27 2.35
N LEU A 14 3.86 -4.45 1.33
CA LEU A 14 2.50 -4.27 0.82
C LEU A 14 2.01 -5.47 0.00
N GLY A 15 2.86 -6.09 -0.84
CA GLY A 15 2.48 -7.30 -1.58
C GLY A 15 2.08 -8.45 -0.65
N SER A 16 2.76 -8.63 0.49
CA SER A 16 2.38 -9.63 1.49
C SER A 16 1.05 -9.30 2.18
N GLN A 17 0.75 -8.01 2.43
CA GLN A 17 -0.54 -7.57 2.97
C GLN A 17 -1.67 -7.82 1.96
N ILE A 18 -1.47 -7.47 0.69
CA ILE A 18 -2.46 -7.69 -0.38
C ILE A 18 -2.76 -9.19 -0.52
N ALA A 19 -1.74 -10.03 -0.57
CA ALA A 19 -1.91 -11.48 -0.71
C ALA A 19 -2.72 -12.07 0.46
N LEU A 20 -2.34 -11.73 1.70
CA LEU A 20 -3.06 -12.23 2.88
C LEU A 20 -4.51 -11.71 2.94
N GLN A 21 -4.74 -10.43 2.65
CA GLN A 21 -6.09 -9.85 2.64
C GLN A 21 -6.98 -10.52 1.59
N THR A 22 -6.42 -10.76 0.41
CA THR A 22 -7.14 -11.43 -0.68
C THR A 22 -7.51 -12.86 -0.31
N ALA A 23 -6.57 -13.65 0.26
CA ALA A 23 -6.83 -14.99 0.76
C ALA A 23 -7.82 -14.98 1.94
N TYR A 24 -7.70 -14.01 2.87
CA TYR A 24 -8.64 -13.83 3.96
C TYR A 24 -10.07 -13.57 3.48
N CYS A 25 -10.26 -12.95 2.32
CA CYS A 25 -11.57 -12.76 1.72
C CYS A 25 -12.05 -13.96 0.87
N GLY A 26 -11.31 -15.08 0.83
CA GLY A 26 -11.73 -16.35 0.27
C GLY A 26 -11.31 -16.59 -1.18
N PHE A 27 -10.37 -15.84 -1.69
CA PHE A 27 -9.79 -16.06 -3.02
C PHE A 27 -8.65 -17.10 -2.97
N ASP A 28 -8.45 -17.82 -4.07
CA ASP A 28 -7.26 -18.65 -4.29
C ASP A 28 -6.08 -17.74 -4.64
N VAL A 29 -5.04 -17.74 -3.80
CA VAL A 29 -3.94 -16.78 -3.92
C VAL A 29 -2.59 -17.47 -4.10
N THR A 30 -1.93 -17.11 -5.19
CA THR A 30 -0.53 -17.45 -5.44
C THR A 30 0.34 -16.20 -5.35
N ILE A 31 1.48 -16.29 -4.66
CA ILE A 31 2.49 -15.22 -4.61
C ILE A 31 3.65 -15.60 -5.52
N TRP A 32 3.85 -14.84 -6.59
CA TRP A 32 5.02 -14.98 -7.42
C TRP A 32 6.20 -14.17 -6.84
N LEU A 33 7.35 -14.81 -6.77
CA LEU A 33 8.57 -14.24 -6.21
C LEU A 33 9.76 -14.55 -7.14
N ARG A 34 10.63 -13.58 -7.35
CA ARG A 34 11.71 -13.69 -8.36
C ARG A 34 12.81 -14.72 -8.03
N SER A 35 12.86 -15.27 -6.79
CA SER A 35 13.87 -16.24 -6.36
C SER A 35 13.45 -16.94 -5.06
N GLU A 36 14.04 -18.12 -4.79
CA GLU A 36 13.87 -18.85 -3.53
C GLU A 36 14.23 -18.00 -2.31
N GLY A 37 15.31 -17.23 -2.36
CA GLY A 37 15.68 -16.31 -1.29
C GLY A 37 14.63 -15.21 -1.06
N SER A 38 13.77 -14.90 -2.04
CA SER A 38 12.64 -13.99 -1.86
C SER A 38 11.46 -14.69 -1.18
N ILE A 39 11.27 -16.00 -1.42
CA ILE A 39 10.31 -16.83 -0.68
C ILE A 39 10.64 -16.83 0.80
N GLU A 40 11.90 -17.13 1.13
CA GLU A 40 12.34 -17.17 2.53
C GLU A 40 12.19 -15.82 3.26
N ARG A 41 12.32 -14.70 2.56
CA ARG A 41 12.07 -13.37 3.12
C ARG A 41 10.59 -12.99 3.20
N ALA A 42 9.73 -13.59 2.40
CA ALA A 42 8.28 -13.32 2.41
C ALA A 42 7.57 -14.05 3.57
N LYS A 43 7.93 -15.31 3.82
CA LYS A 43 7.33 -16.17 4.86
C LYS A 43 7.18 -15.48 6.22
N PRO A 44 8.25 -14.94 6.84
CA PRO A 44 8.13 -14.32 8.16
C PRO A 44 7.26 -13.04 8.15
N LYS A 45 7.16 -12.35 7.00
CA LYS A 45 6.26 -11.19 6.88
C LYS A 45 4.80 -11.62 6.85
N LEU A 46 4.49 -12.66 6.06
CA LEU A 46 3.14 -13.21 5.96
C LEU A 46 2.68 -13.73 7.32
N GLU A 47 3.53 -14.47 8.03
CA GLU A 47 3.24 -14.94 9.38
C GLU A 47 3.01 -13.77 10.36
N ARG A 48 3.86 -12.74 10.31
CA ARG A 48 3.67 -11.53 11.12
C ARG A 48 2.33 -10.88 10.84
N PHE A 49 1.93 -10.71 9.58
CA PHE A 49 0.66 -10.07 9.23
C PHE A 49 -0.53 -10.93 9.67
N LYS A 50 -0.45 -12.25 9.51
CA LYS A 50 -1.45 -13.17 10.04
C LYS A 50 -1.61 -13.00 11.56
N ASN A 51 -0.51 -12.92 12.30
CA ASN A 51 -0.55 -12.70 13.75
C ASN A 51 -1.21 -11.35 14.09
N ILE A 52 -0.88 -10.27 13.34
CA ILE A 52 -1.54 -8.96 13.52
C ILE A 52 -3.07 -9.07 13.32
N TYR A 53 -3.53 -9.83 12.32
CA TYR A 53 -4.98 -10.05 12.11
C TYR A 53 -5.60 -10.75 13.33
N VAL A 54 -4.99 -11.83 13.79
CA VAL A 54 -5.46 -12.60 14.96
C VAL A 54 -5.48 -11.73 16.21
N ASP A 55 -4.42 -10.99 16.48
CA ASP A 55 -4.30 -10.11 17.66
C ASP A 55 -5.31 -8.96 17.59
N THR A 56 -5.52 -8.36 16.43
CA THR A 56 -6.51 -7.29 16.22
C THR A 56 -7.93 -7.82 16.46
N LEU A 57 -8.28 -8.97 15.90
CA LEU A 57 -9.59 -9.60 16.10
C LEU A 57 -9.81 -10.01 17.56
N GLU A 58 -8.76 -10.46 18.27
CA GLU A 58 -8.85 -10.73 19.71
C GLU A 58 -9.09 -9.45 20.50
N ALA A 59 -8.37 -8.37 20.20
CA ALA A 59 -8.55 -7.08 20.85
C ALA A 59 -9.98 -6.52 20.65
N MET A 60 -10.58 -6.73 19.47
CA MET A 60 -11.96 -6.30 19.17
C MET A 60 -13.01 -6.90 20.12
N LYS A 61 -12.72 -8.01 20.83
CA LYS A 61 -13.64 -8.60 21.80
C LYS A 61 -13.88 -7.71 23.02
N THR A 62 -12.91 -6.88 23.38
CA THR A 62 -12.93 -6.08 24.61
C THR A 62 -12.72 -4.59 24.38
N ASP A 63 -12.17 -4.21 23.22
CA ASP A 63 -11.87 -2.82 22.86
C ASP A 63 -12.53 -2.45 21.53
N PRO A 64 -13.64 -1.69 21.54
CA PRO A 64 -14.28 -1.21 20.32
C PRO A 64 -13.38 -0.35 19.43
N SER A 65 -12.34 0.27 19.99
CA SER A 65 -11.40 1.09 19.21
C SER A 65 -10.45 0.26 18.35
N ALA A 66 -10.32 -1.03 18.63
CA ALA A 66 -9.55 -1.99 17.81
C ALA A 66 -10.24 -2.37 16.50
N TYR A 67 -11.47 -1.91 16.25
CA TYR A 67 -12.21 -2.24 15.06
C TYR A 67 -11.49 -1.87 13.78
N CYS A 68 -11.33 -2.86 12.89
CA CYS A 68 -10.73 -2.70 11.57
C CYS A 68 -11.70 -3.14 10.47
N ARG A 69 -12.10 -2.20 9.60
CA ARG A 69 -13.08 -2.43 8.52
C ARG A 69 -12.64 -3.48 7.50
N GLY A 70 -11.34 -3.65 7.29
CA GLY A 70 -10.82 -4.68 6.39
C GLY A 70 -10.97 -6.10 6.96
N LEU A 71 -11.07 -6.26 8.29
CA LEU A 71 -11.16 -7.56 8.95
C LEU A 71 -12.60 -7.94 9.28
N ALA A 72 -13.44 -6.98 9.65
CA ALA A 72 -14.80 -7.23 10.09
C ALA A 72 -15.79 -6.24 9.46
N LYS A 73 -17.00 -6.72 9.13
CA LYS A 73 -18.03 -5.89 8.49
C LYS A 73 -18.93 -5.15 9.50
N SER A 74 -18.83 -5.49 10.78
CA SER A 74 -19.63 -4.90 11.87
C SER A 74 -18.78 -4.72 13.11
N THR A 75 -19.14 -3.72 13.92
CA THR A 75 -18.62 -3.54 15.28
C THR A 75 -19.30 -4.43 16.32
N ASP A 76 -20.45 -5.03 15.98
CA ASP A 76 -21.34 -5.74 16.90
C ASP A 76 -21.24 -7.27 16.73
N LEU A 77 -20.00 -7.77 16.50
CA LEU A 77 -19.74 -9.20 16.39
C LEU A 77 -19.62 -9.83 17.78
N SER A 78 -20.18 -11.04 17.94
CA SER A 78 -19.98 -11.86 19.14
C SER A 78 -18.53 -12.37 19.23
N ALA A 79 -18.15 -12.85 20.42
CA ALA A 79 -16.82 -13.45 20.63
C ALA A 79 -16.61 -14.67 19.73
N GLU A 80 -17.65 -15.47 19.51
CA GLU A 80 -17.64 -16.65 18.64
C GLU A 80 -17.41 -16.26 17.18
N GLU A 81 -18.11 -15.23 16.67
CA GLU A 81 -17.90 -14.72 15.31
C GLU A 81 -16.48 -14.16 15.12
N LEU A 82 -15.92 -13.50 16.12
CA LEU A 82 -14.54 -13.02 16.10
C LEU A 82 -13.53 -14.19 16.11
N ASP A 83 -13.81 -15.28 16.83
CA ASP A 83 -12.99 -16.49 16.80
C ASP A 83 -13.06 -17.20 15.43
N GLU A 84 -14.21 -17.22 14.77
CA GLU A 84 -14.33 -17.70 13.38
C GLU A 84 -13.48 -16.86 12.41
N LEU A 85 -13.47 -15.53 12.57
CA LEU A 85 -12.62 -14.65 11.75
C LEU A 85 -11.13 -14.85 12.03
N LYS A 86 -10.73 -15.16 13.25
CA LYS A 86 -9.34 -15.52 13.59
C LYS A 86 -8.93 -16.83 12.92
N GLN A 87 -9.80 -17.86 12.95
CA GLN A 87 -9.55 -19.11 12.24
C GLN A 87 -9.42 -18.86 10.72
N LYS A 88 -10.30 -18.02 10.16
CA LYS A 88 -10.25 -17.62 8.76
C LYS A 88 -8.91 -16.93 8.40
N ALA A 89 -8.32 -16.14 9.30
CA ALA A 89 -7.00 -15.54 9.10
C ALA A 89 -5.87 -16.59 9.08
N GLN A 90 -5.97 -17.63 9.91
CA GLN A 90 -5.06 -18.77 9.89
C GLN A 90 -5.21 -19.57 8.58
N ASP A 91 -6.44 -19.93 8.21
CA ASP A 91 -6.73 -20.69 6.99
C ASP A 91 -6.26 -19.95 5.74
N ALA A 92 -6.43 -18.62 5.70
CA ALA A 92 -5.93 -17.76 4.64
C ALA A 92 -4.40 -17.84 4.50
N TYR A 93 -3.68 -17.78 5.62
CA TYR A 93 -2.23 -17.91 5.62
C TYR A 93 -1.78 -19.30 5.13
N ASP A 94 -2.43 -20.36 5.61
CA ASP A 94 -2.10 -21.74 5.29
C ASP A 94 -2.42 -22.09 3.82
N SER A 95 -3.36 -21.40 3.19
CA SER A 95 -3.75 -21.60 1.80
C SER A 95 -2.84 -20.92 0.77
N LEU A 96 -1.96 -20.00 1.20
CA LEU A 96 -1.09 -19.24 0.30
C LEU A 96 -0.09 -20.15 -0.42
N THR A 97 -0.07 -20.08 -1.74
CA THR A 97 0.94 -20.75 -2.57
C THR A 97 2.04 -19.75 -2.93
N LEU A 98 3.32 -20.16 -2.79
CA LEU A 98 4.47 -19.35 -3.17
C LEU A 98 5.24 -20.06 -4.27
N THR A 99 5.55 -19.35 -5.36
CA THR A 99 6.32 -19.91 -6.50
C THR A 99 7.28 -18.89 -7.09
N THR A 100 8.31 -19.39 -7.77
CA THR A 100 9.21 -18.58 -8.59
C THR A 100 8.95 -18.75 -10.09
N SER A 101 8.04 -19.67 -10.46
CA SER A 101 7.68 -19.96 -11.84
C SER A 101 6.62 -18.99 -12.35
N TYR A 102 6.88 -18.34 -13.48
CA TYR A 102 5.86 -17.53 -14.17
C TYR A 102 4.70 -18.40 -14.69
N GLU A 103 5.02 -19.59 -15.21
CA GLU A 103 4.03 -20.52 -15.75
C GLU A 103 3.06 -20.99 -14.67
N GLU A 104 3.58 -21.44 -13.52
CA GLU A 104 2.74 -21.86 -12.39
C GLU A 104 1.89 -20.72 -11.82
N ALA A 105 2.48 -19.53 -11.69
CA ALA A 105 1.77 -18.37 -11.18
C ALA A 105 0.65 -17.92 -12.12
N ALA A 106 0.93 -17.79 -13.43
CA ALA A 106 -0.02 -17.28 -14.39
C ALA A 106 -1.10 -18.32 -14.82
N ALA A 107 -0.86 -19.61 -14.57
CA ALA A 107 -1.81 -20.66 -14.96
C ALA A 107 -3.19 -20.44 -14.33
N ASP A 108 -4.20 -20.28 -15.18
CA ASP A 108 -5.61 -20.07 -14.80
C ASP A 108 -5.86 -18.81 -13.93
N ALA A 109 -4.93 -17.85 -13.90
CA ALA A 109 -5.09 -16.61 -13.13
C ALA A 109 -6.17 -15.71 -13.75
N ASP A 110 -7.10 -15.24 -12.92
CA ASP A 110 -8.11 -14.25 -13.33
C ASP A 110 -7.57 -12.82 -13.17
N LEU A 111 -6.78 -12.57 -12.11
CA LEU A 111 -6.20 -11.28 -11.80
C LEU A 111 -4.75 -11.45 -11.34
N ILE A 112 -3.85 -10.62 -11.87
CA ILE A 112 -2.46 -10.52 -11.39
C ILE A 112 -2.23 -9.11 -10.88
N ILE A 113 -1.78 -8.98 -9.61
CA ILE A 113 -1.47 -7.72 -8.95
C ILE A 113 0.05 -7.59 -8.86
N GLU A 114 0.63 -6.67 -9.62
CA GLU A 114 2.06 -6.40 -9.58
C GLU A 114 2.38 -5.47 -8.40
N ALA A 115 3.24 -5.96 -7.51
CA ALA A 115 3.75 -5.28 -6.31
C ALA A 115 5.28 -5.47 -6.16
N ILE A 116 6.00 -5.46 -7.30
CA ILE A 116 7.46 -5.54 -7.34
C ILE A 116 8.11 -4.17 -7.05
N ALA A 117 9.44 -4.10 -7.14
CA ALA A 117 10.19 -2.87 -6.89
C ALA A 117 9.76 -1.74 -7.84
N GLU A 118 9.77 -0.49 -7.32
CA GLU A 118 9.42 0.73 -8.05
C GLU A 118 10.57 1.14 -8.98
N ASN A 119 10.86 0.28 -9.96
CA ASN A 119 11.91 0.47 -10.96
C ASN A 119 11.36 0.16 -12.34
N PRO A 120 11.36 1.15 -13.28
CA PRO A 120 10.78 0.98 -14.61
C PRO A 120 11.37 -0.18 -15.41
N GLU A 121 12.69 -0.36 -15.40
CA GLU A 121 13.35 -1.42 -16.15
C GLU A 121 12.96 -2.80 -15.65
N GLN A 122 12.87 -2.97 -14.32
CA GLN A 122 12.44 -4.23 -13.72
C GLN A 122 10.98 -4.53 -14.01
N LYS A 123 10.11 -3.49 -14.02
CA LYS A 123 8.69 -3.66 -14.37
C LYS A 123 8.53 -4.04 -15.84
N ILE A 124 9.24 -3.39 -16.76
CA ILE A 124 9.21 -3.74 -18.18
C ILE A 124 9.66 -5.19 -18.39
N ALA A 125 10.78 -5.59 -17.80
CA ALA A 125 11.28 -6.97 -17.90
C ALA A 125 10.27 -7.98 -17.34
N PHE A 126 9.67 -7.67 -16.19
CA PHE A 126 8.64 -8.51 -15.58
C PHE A 126 7.40 -8.65 -16.47
N TYR A 127 6.83 -7.55 -16.96
CA TYR A 127 5.64 -7.59 -17.80
C TYR A 127 5.89 -8.31 -19.12
N THR A 128 7.04 -8.06 -19.78
CA THR A 128 7.41 -8.71 -21.03
C THR A 128 7.55 -10.22 -20.86
N GLU A 129 8.09 -10.69 -19.73
CA GLU A 129 8.21 -12.11 -19.47
C GLU A 129 6.85 -12.71 -19.09
N LEU A 130 6.12 -12.08 -18.16
CA LEU A 130 4.81 -12.54 -17.69
C LEU A 130 3.80 -12.68 -18.84
N ALA A 131 3.83 -11.76 -19.83
CA ALA A 131 2.92 -11.76 -20.97
C ALA A 131 2.93 -13.07 -21.78
N LYS A 132 4.02 -13.84 -21.71
CA LYS A 132 4.15 -15.13 -22.43
C LYS A 132 3.33 -16.26 -21.79
N TYR A 133 2.92 -16.10 -20.52
CA TYR A 133 2.29 -17.16 -19.72
C TYR A 133 0.84 -16.85 -19.34
N MET A 134 0.43 -15.57 -19.42
CA MET A 134 -0.93 -15.18 -19.07
C MET A 134 -1.96 -15.64 -20.10
N GLU A 135 -3.09 -16.16 -19.61
CA GLU A 135 -4.25 -16.48 -20.44
C GLU A 135 -5.00 -15.23 -20.88
N ASP A 136 -5.82 -15.34 -21.94
CA ASP A 136 -6.59 -14.20 -22.48
C ASP A 136 -7.54 -13.56 -21.46
N LYS A 137 -8.06 -14.34 -20.51
CA LYS A 137 -8.98 -13.85 -19.48
C LYS A 137 -8.31 -12.98 -18.42
N THR A 138 -6.99 -13.11 -18.23
CA THR A 138 -6.25 -12.53 -17.11
C THR A 138 -6.24 -11.00 -17.18
N ILE A 139 -6.69 -10.33 -16.12
CA ILE A 139 -6.54 -8.90 -15.90
C ILE A 139 -5.21 -8.67 -15.16
N LEU A 140 -4.50 -7.62 -15.54
CA LEU A 140 -3.24 -7.25 -14.90
C LEU A 140 -3.37 -5.86 -14.26
N VAL A 141 -2.99 -5.74 -12.99
CA VAL A 141 -2.96 -4.46 -12.30
C VAL A 141 -1.62 -4.18 -11.66
N THR A 142 -1.25 -2.91 -11.56
CA THR A 142 -0.06 -2.46 -10.82
C THR A 142 -0.45 -1.78 -9.51
N ASN A 143 0.28 -2.07 -8.45
CA ASN A 143 0.20 -1.36 -7.17
C ASN A 143 1.24 -0.23 -7.07
N SER A 144 1.86 0.17 -8.17
CA SER A 144 2.84 1.26 -8.18
C SER A 144 2.27 2.54 -7.57
N SER A 145 3.04 3.22 -6.72
CA SER A 145 2.62 4.47 -6.07
C SER A 145 2.91 5.72 -6.90
N THR A 146 3.88 5.65 -7.83
CA THR A 146 4.39 6.83 -8.54
C THR A 146 4.41 6.68 -10.05
N LEU A 147 4.53 5.44 -10.56
CA LEU A 147 4.65 5.16 -11.98
C LEU A 147 3.26 4.93 -12.60
N LEU A 148 2.96 5.64 -13.68
CA LEU A 148 1.66 5.58 -14.33
C LEU A 148 1.48 4.30 -15.16
N PRO A 149 0.28 3.71 -15.21
CA PRO A 149 -0.03 2.56 -16.06
C PRO A 149 0.32 2.77 -17.54
N SER A 150 0.07 3.97 -18.10
CA SER A 150 0.39 4.29 -19.49
C SER A 150 1.86 4.08 -19.85
N MET A 151 2.77 4.15 -18.88
CA MET A 151 4.21 3.91 -19.11
C MET A 151 4.53 2.45 -19.45
N PHE A 152 3.66 1.52 -19.07
CA PHE A 152 3.94 0.08 -19.16
C PHE A 152 2.92 -0.69 -19.98
N ALA A 153 1.80 -0.09 -20.35
CA ALA A 153 0.68 -0.76 -21.01
C ALA A 153 1.09 -1.61 -22.22
N GLU A 154 1.98 -1.11 -23.07
CA GLU A 154 2.47 -1.80 -24.27
C GLU A 154 3.27 -3.08 -23.95
N TYR A 155 3.96 -3.11 -22.82
CA TYR A 155 4.78 -4.25 -22.40
C TYR A 155 3.98 -5.40 -21.78
N THR A 156 2.71 -5.16 -21.46
CA THR A 156 1.84 -6.15 -20.81
C THR A 156 1.24 -7.15 -21.78
N GLY A 157 1.27 -6.84 -23.09
CA GLY A 157 0.59 -7.63 -24.14
C GLY A 157 -0.94 -7.58 -24.09
N ARG A 158 -1.51 -6.76 -23.17
CA ARG A 158 -2.97 -6.59 -22.97
C ARG A 158 -3.31 -5.21 -22.41
N PRO A 159 -2.98 -4.13 -23.13
CA PRO A 159 -3.18 -2.77 -22.64
C PRO A 159 -4.63 -2.49 -22.22
N GLU A 160 -5.61 -3.08 -22.90
CA GLU A 160 -7.02 -2.93 -22.59
C GLU A 160 -7.44 -3.52 -21.22
N LYS A 161 -6.68 -4.50 -20.70
CA LYS A 161 -6.90 -5.21 -19.42
C LYS A 161 -5.87 -4.81 -18.34
N TYR A 162 -5.17 -3.70 -18.57
CA TYR A 162 -4.13 -3.22 -17.65
C TYR A 162 -4.54 -1.88 -17.04
N LEU A 163 -4.39 -1.77 -15.71
CA LEU A 163 -4.71 -0.58 -14.94
C LEU A 163 -3.97 -0.59 -13.60
N ALA A 164 -4.15 0.47 -12.80
CA ALA A 164 -3.62 0.52 -11.45
C ALA A 164 -4.69 0.15 -10.41
N LEU A 165 -4.26 -0.58 -9.39
CA LEU A 165 -4.98 -0.85 -8.15
C LEU A 165 -4.03 -0.58 -6.99
N HIS A 166 -4.08 0.65 -6.46
CA HIS A 166 -3.14 1.16 -5.47
C HIS A 166 -3.73 1.10 -4.06
N PHE A 167 -3.02 0.43 -3.16
CA PHE A 167 -3.43 0.25 -1.77
C PHE A 167 -2.63 1.16 -0.83
N ALA A 168 -3.29 1.64 0.21
CA ALA A 168 -2.60 2.25 1.34
C ALA A 168 -1.93 1.16 2.21
N ASN A 169 -0.82 1.49 2.89
CA ASN A 169 -0.23 0.57 3.87
C ASN A 169 -1.18 0.29 5.05
N THR A 170 -1.01 -0.87 5.69
CA THR A 170 -1.88 -1.34 6.78
C THR A 170 -3.31 -1.50 6.27
N ILE A 171 -3.44 -2.26 5.16
CA ILE A 171 -4.68 -2.33 4.36
C ILE A 171 -5.89 -2.82 5.13
N TRP A 172 -5.72 -3.58 6.20
CA TRP A 172 -6.82 -4.01 7.07
C TRP A 172 -7.44 -2.87 7.89
N ALA A 173 -6.68 -1.82 8.20
CA ALA A 173 -7.15 -0.62 8.89
C ALA A 173 -7.46 0.52 7.91
N ASN A 174 -6.55 0.80 6.98
CA ASN A 174 -6.67 1.81 5.94
C ASN A 174 -7.23 1.18 4.66
N ASN A 175 -8.40 0.56 4.75
CA ASN A 175 -8.97 -0.29 3.71
C ASN A 175 -9.45 0.47 2.47
N THR A 176 -8.57 1.23 1.83
CA THR A 176 -8.82 1.95 0.58
C THR A 176 -8.02 1.35 -0.57
N ALA A 177 -8.61 1.36 -1.76
CA ALA A 177 -7.95 0.96 -3.00
C ALA A 177 -8.27 1.98 -4.10
N GLU A 178 -7.26 2.71 -4.57
CA GLU A 178 -7.40 3.67 -5.65
C GLU A 178 -7.32 2.92 -6.99
N VAL A 179 -8.40 3.02 -7.78
CA VAL A 179 -8.50 2.38 -9.10
C VAL A 179 -8.29 3.44 -10.18
N MET A 180 -7.28 3.22 -11.04
CA MET A 180 -6.90 4.20 -12.04
C MET A 180 -6.55 3.52 -13.37
N GLY A 181 -7.41 3.73 -14.40
CA GLY A 181 -7.12 3.30 -15.77
C GLY A 181 -6.20 4.26 -16.50
N HIS A 182 -5.58 3.79 -17.59
CA HIS A 182 -4.94 4.62 -18.59
C HIS A 182 -5.84 4.78 -19.83
N PRO A 183 -5.52 5.63 -20.83
CA PRO A 183 -6.41 5.87 -21.97
C PRO A 183 -6.81 4.64 -22.80
N GLY A 184 -6.06 3.55 -22.71
CA GLY A 184 -6.34 2.29 -23.38
C GLY A 184 -7.08 1.26 -22.53
N THR A 185 -7.32 1.51 -21.24
CA THR A 185 -8.05 0.57 -20.36
C THR A 185 -9.51 0.54 -20.73
N GLU A 186 -10.05 -0.65 -20.98
CA GLU A 186 -11.50 -0.85 -21.22
C GLU A 186 -12.28 -0.76 -19.91
N GLN A 187 -13.47 -0.12 -19.98
CA GLN A 187 -14.32 0.15 -18.81
C GLN A 187 -14.77 -1.13 -18.10
N GLU A 188 -14.99 -2.21 -18.85
CA GLU A 188 -15.37 -3.50 -18.28
C GLU A 188 -14.33 -4.01 -17.27
N TYR A 189 -13.06 -3.95 -17.60
CA TYR A 189 -11.99 -4.43 -16.71
C TYR A 189 -11.76 -3.46 -15.54
N TYR A 190 -11.93 -2.17 -15.76
CA TYR A 190 -11.93 -1.18 -14.70
C TYR A 190 -13.00 -1.47 -13.64
N ASP A 191 -14.23 -1.77 -14.09
CA ASP A 191 -15.33 -2.07 -13.17
C ASP A 191 -15.16 -3.43 -12.48
N GLN A 192 -14.60 -4.44 -13.15
CA GLN A 192 -14.26 -5.72 -12.52
C GLN A 192 -13.21 -5.56 -11.42
N VAL A 193 -12.17 -4.76 -11.64
CA VAL A 193 -11.12 -4.47 -10.63
C VAL A 193 -11.67 -3.67 -9.47
N ALA A 194 -12.57 -2.71 -9.73
CA ALA A 194 -13.23 -1.97 -8.65
C ALA A 194 -14.12 -2.88 -7.79
N GLN A 195 -14.86 -3.82 -8.43
CA GLN A 195 -15.63 -4.83 -7.70
C GLN A 195 -14.75 -5.78 -6.89
N PHE A 196 -13.63 -6.24 -7.46
CA PHE A 196 -12.66 -7.05 -6.73
C PHE A 196 -12.14 -6.34 -5.47
N ALA A 197 -11.88 -5.02 -5.56
CA ALA A 197 -11.48 -4.25 -4.37
C ALA A 197 -12.57 -4.29 -3.27
N GLU A 198 -13.84 -4.18 -3.63
CA GLU A 198 -14.96 -4.34 -2.68
C GLU A 198 -15.01 -5.75 -2.09
N ASP A 199 -14.82 -6.78 -2.93
CA ASP A 199 -14.87 -8.19 -2.54
C ASP A 199 -13.76 -8.56 -1.54
N ILE A 200 -12.63 -7.85 -1.56
CA ILE A 200 -11.54 -7.99 -0.57
C ILE A 200 -11.65 -7.00 0.60
N ASN A 201 -12.84 -6.49 0.89
CA ASN A 201 -13.15 -5.54 1.96
C ASN A 201 -12.44 -4.17 1.84
N MET A 202 -12.07 -3.77 0.64
CA MET A 202 -11.56 -2.42 0.39
C MET A 202 -12.67 -1.48 -0.06
N ILE A 203 -12.44 -0.19 0.12
CA ILE A 203 -13.28 0.88 -0.44
C ILE A 203 -12.62 1.35 -1.74
N PRO A 204 -13.19 1.04 -2.92
CA PRO A 204 -12.61 1.48 -4.19
C PRO A 204 -12.79 2.99 -4.37
N LEU A 205 -11.68 3.67 -4.60
CA LEU A 205 -11.62 5.10 -4.89
C LEU A 205 -11.32 5.26 -6.39
N LYS A 206 -12.36 5.55 -7.17
CA LYS A 206 -12.33 5.54 -8.64
C LYS A 206 -11.78 6.84 -9.21
N LEU A 207 -10.60 6.80 -9.85
CA LEU A 207 -10.02 7.93 -10.58
C LEU A 207 -10.56 7.98 -12.01
N LYS A 208 -10.85 9.18 -12.50
CA LYS A 208 -11.39 9.41 -13.85
C LYS A 208 -10.32 9.48 -14.94
N LYS A 209 -9.06 9.66 -14.55
CA LYS A 209 -7.90 9.74 -15.43
C LYS A 209 -6.63 9.46 -14.66
N GLU A 210 -5.54 9.20 -15.36
CA GLU A 210 -4.22 9.06 -14.74
C GLU A 210 -3.81 10.33 -13.99
N GLN A 211 -3.30 10.12 -12.77
CA GLN A 211 -2.76 11.15 -11.90
C GLN A 211 -1.55 10.58 -11.17
N PRO A 212 -0.34 11.13 -11.36
CA PRO A 212 0.82 10.76 -10.56
C PRO A 212 0.54 10.99 -9.07
N GLY A 213 0.80 9.96 -8.25
CA GLY A 213 0.51 10.02 -6.81
C GLY A 213 -0.97 9.83 -6.45
N TYR A 214 -1.83 9.54 -7.43
CA TYR A 214 -3.24 9.29 -7.21
C TYR A 214 -3.95 10.46 -6.49
N ILE A 215 -5.04 10.22 -5.78
CA ILE A 215 -5.71 11.24 -4.96
C ILE A 215 -4.96 11.41 -3.63
N LEU A 216 -4.64 10.29 -2.96
CA LEU A 216 -4.05 10.33 -1.63
C LEU A 216 -2.74 11.13 -1.60
N ASN A 217 -1.74 10.72 -2.39
CA ASN A 217 -0.44 11.39 -2.37
C ASN A 217 -0.47 12.79 -3.00
N SER A 218 -1.42 13.06 -3.92
CA SER A 218 -1.64 14.42 -4.46
C SER A 218 -2.13 15.42 -3.40
N LEU A 219 -2.77 14.94 -2.33
CA LEU A 219 -3.18 15.76 -1.19
C LEU A 219 -2.15 15.70 -0.06
N LEU A 220 -1.66 14.50 0.27
CA LEU A 220 -0.80 14.25 1.41
C LEU A 220 0.56 14.93 1.27
N VAL A 221 1.24 14.76 0.13
CA VAL A 221 2.59 15.29 -0.07
C VAL A 221 2.64 16.82 0.04
N PRO A 222 1.76 17.59 -0.65
CA PRO A 222 1.70 19.04 -0.46
C PRO A 222 1.37 19.45 0.97
N PHE A 223 0.47 18.75 1.65
CA PHE A 223 0.10 19.03 3.04
C PHE A 223 1.29 18.85 3.99
N LEU A 224 2.01 17.73 3.87
CA LEU A 224 3.20 17.49 4.68
C LEU A 224 4.33 18.48 4.36
N ASN A 225 4.52 18.83 3.10
CA ASN A 225 5.50 19.84 2.69
C ASN A 225 5.17 21.22 3.27
N ALA A 226 3.89 21.62 3.30
CA ALA A 226 3.48 22.88 3.91
C ALA A 226 3.80 22.92 5.42
N GLY A 227 3.53 21.84 6.16
CA GLY A 227 3.89 21.73 7.58
C GLY A 227 5.41 21.85 7.79
N GLN A 228 6.18 21.07 7.03
CA GLN A 228 7.65 21.09 7.09
C GLN A 228 8.21 22.47 6.75
N ALA A 229 7.64 23.17 5.77
CA ALA A 229 8.08 24.52 5.39
C ALA A 229 7.88 25.55 6.52
N LEU A 230 6.77 25.46 7.26
CA LEU A 230 6.53 26.32 8.42
C LEU A 230 7.57 26.11 9.51
N LEU A 231 7.91 24.86 9.83
CA LEU A 231 8.94 24.53 10.81
C LEU A 231 10.34 24.95 10.33
N ALA A 232 10.70 24.61 9.10
CA ALA A 232 12.03 24.89 8.53
C ALA A 232 12.33 26.40 8.36
N ASN A 233 11.29 27.23 8.30
CA ASN A 233 11.41 28.68 8.24
C ASN A 233 11.11 29.37 9.58
N ASP A 234 11.17 28.64 10.70
CA ASP A 234 11.00 29.15 12.07
C ASP A 234 9.69 29.92 12.30
N VAL A 235 8.62 29.55 11.59
CA VAL A 235 7.29 30.15 11.79
C VAL A 235 6.67 29.68 13.09
N ALA A 236 6.78 28.39 13.40
CA ALA A 236 6.35 27.78 14.66
C ALA A 236 7.03 26.42 14.85
N ASP A 237 7.03 25.89 16.09
CA ASP A 237 7.43 24.53 16.38
C ASP A 237 6.40 23.51 15.84
N HIS A 238 6.81 22.24 15.73
CA HIS A 238 6.00 21.16 15.17
C HIS A 238 4.72 20.90 16.00
N GLU A 239 4.80 21.03 17.32
CA GLU A 239 3.65 20.83 18.22
C GLU A 239 2.58 21.90 17.98
N THR A 240 2.98 23.16 17.83
CA THR A 240 2.08 24.28 17.55
C THR A 240 1.43 24.14 16.18
N ILE A 241 2.17 23.71 15.15
CA ILE A 241 1.65 23.49 13.80
C ILE A 241 0.60 22.37 13.82
N ASP A 242 0.90 21.22 14.41
CA ASP A 242 -0.01 20.08 14.52
C ASP A 242 -1.26 20.46 15.32
N LYS A 243 -1.10 21.09 16.48
CA LYS A 243 -2.19 21.56 17.33
C LYS A 243 -3.10 22.53 16.61
N THR A 244 -2.52 23.46 15.84
CA THR A 244 -3.30 24.43 15.06
C THR A 244 -4.19 23.71 14.05
N TRP A 245 -3.62 22.76 13.27
CA TRP A 245 -4.37 21.99 12.30
C TRP A 245 -5.48 21.17 12.94
N MET A 246 -5.14 20.41 13.97
CA MET A 246 -6.08 19.51 14.65
C MET A 246 -7.25 20.26 15.29
N LEU A 247 -6.99 21.35 16.00
CA LEU A 247 -8.05 22.10 16.68
C LEU A 247 -8.92 22.91 15.70
N ALA A 248 -8.33 23.49 14.68
CA ALA A 248 -9.08 24.31 13.72
C ALA A 248 -9.93 23.50 12.75
N THR A 249 -9.53 22.25 12.44
CA THR A 249 -10.20 21.41 11.44
C THR A 249 -10.97 20.22 12.04
N GLY A 250 -10.66 19.84 13.28
CA GLY A 250 -11.15 18.60 13.89
C GLY A 250 -10.42 17.34 13.38
N ALA A 251 -9.30 17.50 12.65
CA ALA A 251 -8.52 16.36 12.16
C ALA A 251 -7.89 15.60 13.34
N PRO A 252 -7.78 14.25 13.24
CA PRO A 252 -7.25 13.42 14.34
C PRO A 252 -5.72 13.52 14.48
N ALA A 253 -5.02 14.01 13.45
CA ALA A 253 -3.57 14.13 13.42
C ALA A 253 -3.14 15.36 12.62
N GLY A 254 -2.03 15.96 13.01
CA GLY A 254 -1.37 17.03 12.28
C GLY A 254 -0.27 16.50 11.35
N PRO A 255 0.36 17.39 10.54
CA PRO A 255 1.36 17.00 9.54
C PRO A 255 2.56 16.25 10.14
N PHE A 256 3.02 16.56 11.34
CA PHE A 256 4.20 15.94 11.93
C PHE A 256 3.90 14.57 12.55
N HIS A 257 2.71 14.37 13.13
CA HIS A 257 2.24 13.03 13.49
C HIS A 257 2.14 12.13 12.25
N ILE A 258 1.62 12.65 11.14
CA ILE A 258 1.51 11.90 9.89
C ILE A 258 2.89 11.62 9.29
N LEU A 259 3.85 12.56 9.37
CA LEU A 259 5.24 12.34 8.97
C LEU A 259 5.89 11.18 9.74
N ASP A 260 5.65 11.09 11.05
CA ASP A 260 6.18 10.01 11.89
C ASP A 260 5.55 8.65 11.53
N ILE A 261 4.27 8.62 11.10
CA ILE A 261 3.62 7.41 10.57
C ILE A 261 4.21 7.01 9.22
N VAL A 262 4.40 7.96 8.30
CA VAL A 262 4.99 7.73 6.96
C VAL A 262 6.44 7.28 7.06
N GLY A 263 7.15 7.78 8.07
CA GLY A 263 8.57 7.59 8.30
C GLY A 263 9.43 8.66 7.65
N LEU A 264 10.32 9.24 8.46
CA LEU A 264 11.11 10.41 8.06
C LEU A 264 12.11 10.10 6.94
N THR A 265 12.57 8.86 6.83
CA THR A 265 13.40 8.41 5.70
C THR A 265 12.65 8.51 4.37
N THR A 266 11.38 8.12 4.35
CA THR A 266 10.52 8.25 3.16
C THR A 266 10.31 9.73 2.81
N ALA A 267 9.99 10.55 3.81
CA ALA A 267 9.83 11.99 3.64
C ALA A 267 11.10 12.65 3.08
N TYR A 268 12.27 12.30 3.63
CA TYR A 268 13.57 12.77 3.15
C TYR A 268 13.80 12.40 1.68
N ASN A 269 13.56 11.14 1.30
CA ASN A 269 13.75 10.68 -0.07
C ASN A 269 12.88 11.45 -1.07
N ILE A 270 11.67 11.85 -0.68
CA ILE A 270 10.79 12.68 -1.51
C ILE A 270 11.34 14.11 -1.62
N VAL A 271 11.78 14.71 -0.51
CA VAL A 271 12.30 16.08 -0.51
C VAL A 271 13.56 16.21 -1.36
N VAL A 272 14.49 15.25 -1.29
CA VAL A 272 15.74 15.30 -2.05
C VAL A 272 15.57 15.08 -3.56
N MET A 273 14.40 14.66 -4.02
CA MET A 273 14.05 14.66 -5.44
C MET A 273 13.90 16.08 -6.01
N ASN A 274 13.59 17.06 -5.16
CA ASN A 274 13.58 18.47 -5.57
C ASN A 274 15.03 18.97 -5.69
N PRO A 275 15.47 19.46 -6.86
CA PRO A 275 16.83 19.99 -7.06
C PRO A 275 17.22 21.10 -6.08
N GLU A 276 16.26 21.92 -5.61
CA GLU A 276 16.48 22.99 -4.65
C GLU A 276 16.89 22.47 -3.25
N SER A 277 16.66 21.20 -2.95
CA SER A 277 17.06 20.58 -1.68
C SER A 277 18.58 20.57 -1.46
N LYS A 278 19.36 20.77 -2.52
CA LYS A 278 20.83 20.85 -2.48
C LYS A 278 21.35 22.22 -1.99
N ASP A 279 20.52 23.24 -2.07
CA ASP A 279 20.84 24.59 -1.61
C ASP A 279 20.32 24.79 -0.18
N PRO A 280 21.20 24.91 0.83
CA PRO A 280 20.81 24.99 2.24
C PRO A 280 19.99 26.26 2.60
N ASP A 281 20.03 27.28 1.74
CA ASP A 281 19.30 28.52 2.00
C ASP A 281 17.84 28.47 1.52
N THR A 282 17.51 27.51 0.68
CA THR A 282 16.12 27.26 0.24
C THR A 282 15.30 26.56 1.31
N THR A 283 13.98 26.70 1.25
CA THR A 283 13.07 25.94 2.12
C THR A 283 13.26 24.43 1.96
N ALA A 284 13.43 23.93 0.73
CA ALA A 284 13.68 22.52 0.48
C ALA A 284 14.98 22.02 1.08
N GLY A 285 16.06 22.83 1.01
CA GLY A 285 17.34 22.51 1.63
C GLY A 285 17.28 22.48 3.15
N LYS A 286 16.56 23.43 3.76
CA LYS A 286 16.34 23.45 5.21
C LYS A 286 15.54 22.24 5.69
N ILE A 287 14.48 21.85 4.94
CA ILE A 287 13.70 20.63 5.23
C ILE A 287 14.58 19.39 5.10
N ALA A 288 15.35 19.26 4.01
CA ALA A 288 16.24 18.13 3.81
C ALA A 288 17.26 17.99 4.96
N LYS A 289 17.85 19.10 5.40
CA LYS A 289 18.76 19.13 6.54
C LYS A 289 18.08 18.69 7.83
N MET A 290 16.93 19.25 8.16
CA MET A 290 16.15 18.93 9.36
C MET A 290 15.79 17.43 9.43
N LEU A 291 15.30 16.87 8.32
CA LEU A 291 14.98 15.45 8.25
C LEU A 291 16.23 14.57 8.38
N LYS A 292 17.33 14.97 7.72
CA LYS A 292 18.59 14.23 7.78
C LYS A 292 19.16 14.18 9.21
N GLU A 293 19.10 15.28 9.95
CA GLU A 293 19.54 15.34 11.34
C GLU A 293 18.76 14.37 12.23
N LYS A 294 17.43 14.28 12.05
CA LYS A 294 16.60 13.30 12.76
C LYS A 294 16.93 11.86 12.39
N ILE A 295 17.09 11.58 11.10
CA ILE A 295 17.45 10.24 10.60
C ILE A 295 18.81 9.81 11.18
N ASP A 296 19.82 10.70 11.19
CA ASP A 296 21.14 10.42 11.72
C ASP A 296 21.14 10.18 13.23
N ALA A 297 20.17 10.77 13.95
CA ALA A 297 19.92 10.51 15.37
C ALA A 297 19.12 9.21 15.63
N GLY A 298 18.70 8.49 14.58
CA GLY A 298 17.85 7.30 14.71
C GLY A 298 16.37 7.60 14.95
N GLU A 299 15.97 8.87 14.91
CA GLU A 299 14.60 9.33 15.12
C GLU A 299 13.83 9.28 13.78
N THR A 300 13.44 8.07 13.32
CA THR A 300 12.87 7.89 12.00
C THR A 300 11.35 7.74 11.96
N GLY A 301 10.68 7.95 13.10
CA GLY A 301 9.22 7.90 13.24
C GLY A 301 8.73 6.78 14.17
N ILE A 302 7.45 6.46 14.11
CA ILE A 302 6.78 5.51 15.03
C ILE A 302 7.49 4.16 15.11
N ASN A 303 7.93 3.60 13.98
CA ASN A 303 8.59 2.29 13.95
C ASN A 303 9.93 2.26 14.69
N ALA A 304 10.57 3.40 14.89
CA ALA A 304 11.80 3.55 15.67
C ALA A 304 11.52 3.95 17.12
N GLY A 305 10.26 4.13 17.52
CA GLY A 305 9.84 4.63 18.81
C GLY A 305 9.97 6.14 18.97
N LYS A 306 10.58 6.83 18.00
CA LYS A 306 10.77 8.28 18.04
C LYS A 306 10.88 8.88 16.63
N GLY A 307 10.27 10.05 16.46
CA GLY A 307 10.37 10.87 15.26
C GLY A 307 10.37 12.36 15.66
N PHE A 308 9.37 13.12 15.20
CA PHE A 308 9.07 14.44 15.75
C PHE A 308 8.52 14.32 17.17
N TYR A 309 7.79 13.23 17.43
CA TYR A 309 7.27 12.89 18.75
C TYR A 309 7.95 11.64 19.32
N ASP A 310 7.80 11.46 20.63
CA ASP A 310 8.24 10.28 21.37
C ASP A 310 7.08 9.33 21.54
N TYR A 311 7.28 8.07 21.15
CA TYR A 311 6.27 6.97 21.18
C TYR A 311 6.70 5.82 22.09
N SER A 312 7.79 6.01 22.89
CA SER A 312 8.33 5.00 23.80
C SER A 312 7.51 4.86 25.09
#